data_a54a0dc5ba159172efec85e6b7145eef
#
_entry.id   a54a0dc5ba159172efec85e6b7145eef
#
_cell.length_a   1.000
_cell.length_b   1.000
_cell.length_c   1.000
_cell.angle_alpha   90.00
_cell.angle_beta   90.00
_cell.angle_gamma   90.00
#
_symmetry.space_group_name_H-M   'P 1'
#
loop_
_entity.id
_entity.type
_entity.pdbx_description
1 polymer ?
#
loop_
_entity_poly.entity_id
_entity_poly.type
_entity_poly.pdbx_seq_one_letter_code
_entity_poly.pdbx_strand_id
1 'polypeptide(L)'
;MVEPHPQFRIMAAANSGGSGDSSGLYSAAVKVQSRAAMNRYNVFVRVNYMEAPEEMALVRKHVPDLSDAASDIMLAFLTNYRKGFADGEITTPISPRNMLTLGSYVSAFEGRIGYASALERGLNTVIFQSIDDNDAPVVRGIADRVTP
;
A
#
# COMPACT_ATOMS: atom_id res chain seq x y z
N MET A 1 31.75 19.79 -22.52
CA MET A 1 30.74 19.93 -21.45
C MET A 1 29.42 20.17 -22.16
N VAL A 2 28.38 19.41 -21.84
CA VAL A 2 27.05 19.57 -22.47
C VAL A 2 26.24 20.52 -21.60
N GLU A 3 25.81 21.67 -22.14
CA GLU A 3 24.92 22.57 -21.41
C GLU A 3 23.48 22.03 -21.43
N PRO A 4 22.82 21.94 -20.26
CA PRO A 4 21.43 21.52 -20.20
C PRO A 4 20.52 22.62 -20.82
N HIS A 5 19.40 22.18 -21.41
CA HIS A 5 18.40 23.10 -21.93
C HIS A 5 17.88 24.04 -20.81
N PRO A 6 17.61 25.36 -21.07
CA PRO A 6 17.13 26.27 -20.02
C PRO A 6 15.87 25.84 -19.27
N GLN A 7 15.01 25.04 -19.91
CA GLN A 7 13.81 24.48 -19.30
C GLN A 7 14.02 23.06 -18.74
N PHE A 8 15.25 22.57 -18.69
CA PHE A 8 15.53 21.27 -18.10
C PHE A 8 15.16 21.25 -16.62
N ARG A 9 14.47 20.18 -16.19
CA ARG A 9 14.07 19.97 -14.81
C ARG A 9 14.38 18.52 -14.43
N ILE A 10 14.76 18.33 -13.17
CA ILE A 10 14.97 17.00 -12.59
C ILE A 10 13.87 16.77 -11.58
N MET A 11 13.20 15.62 -11.70
CA MET A 11 12.32 15.08 -10.66
C MET A 11 12.90 13.76 -10.18
N ALA A 12 12.85 13.54 -8.86
CA ALA A 12 13.24 12.28 -8.25
C ALA A 12 12.13 11.82 -7.30
N ALA A 13 11.89 10.52 -7.24
CA ALA A 13 11.02 9.90 -6.27
C ALA A 13 11.84 8.98 -5.36
N ALA A 14 11.57 9.03 -4.07
CA ALA A 14 12.26 8.20 -3.08
C ALA A 14 11.32 7.87 -1.92
N ASN A 15 11.47 6.66 -1.38
CA ASN A 15 10.63 6.21 -0.24
C ASN A 15 11.04 6.88 1.08
N SER A 16 12.30 7.24 1.24
CA SER A 16 12.85 7.78 2.50
C SER A 16 13.17 9.28 2.45
N GLY A 17 12.88 9.95 1.34
CA GLY A 17 13.24 11.37 1.17
C GLY A 17 14.73 11.66 1.35
N GLY A 18 15.60 10.66 1.16
CA GLY A 18 17.06 10.79 1.28
C GLY A 18 17.60 10.64 2.71
N SER A 19 16.75 10.43 3.71
CA SER A 19 17.17 10.27 5.13
C SER A 19 17.70 8.87 5.47
N GLY A 20 17.74 7.96 4.50
CA GLY A 20 18.01 6.55 4.78
C GLY A 20 16.76 5.83 5.27
N ASP A 21 16.93 4.60 5.71
CA ASP A 21 15.82 3.82 6.26
C ASP A 21 16.06 3.54 7.75
N SER A 22 15.34 4.29 8.59
CA SER A 22 15.32 4.06 10.04
C SER A 22 14.34 2.96 10.45
N SER A 23 13.46 2.52 9.53
CA SER A 23 12.45 1.49 9.82
C SER A 23 12.97 0.06 9.63
N GLY A 24 14.09 -0.10 8.92
CA GLY A 24 14.63 -1.41 8.53
C GLY A 24 13.93 -2.08 7.35
N LEU A 25 12.80 -1.53 6.89
CA LEU A 25 11.99 -2.12 5.80
C LEU A 25 12.69 -2.13 4.44
N TYR A 26 13.63 -1.19 4.23
CA TYR A 26 14.35 -1.02 2.96
C TYR A 26 15.87 -1.12 3.14
N SER A 27 16.32 -1.60 4.27
CA SER A 27 17.61 -1.35 4.92
C SER A 27 18.86 -1.46 4.08
N ALA A 28 19.03 -2.48 3.25
CA ALA A 28 20.30 -2.72 2.57
C ALA A 28 20.50 -1.87 1.30
N ALA A 29 19.41 -1.40 0.68
CA ALA A 29 19.45 -0.72 -0.61
C ALA A 29 19.34 0.82 -0.47
N VAL A 30 18.88 1.32 0.68
CA VAL A 30 18.61 2.75 0.86
C VAL A 30 19.75 3.42 1.62
N LYS A 31 20.63 4.09 0.87
CA LYS A 31 21.72 4.89 1.46
C LYS A 31 21.24 6.29 1.82
N VAL A 32 21.73 6.80 2.95
CA VAL A 32 21.56 8.22 3.31
C VAL A 32 22.20 9.08 2.23
N GLN A 33 21.42 9.99 1.66
CA GLN A 33 21.91 10.96 0.68
C GLN A 33 22.67 12.08 1.40
N SER A 34 23.76 12.57 0.78
CA SER A 34 24.48 13.71 1.34
C SER A 34 23.60 14.96 1.34
N ARG A 35 23.74 15.80 2.36
CA ARG A 35 23.03 17.09 2.41
C ARG A 35 23.32 17.95 1.17
N ALA A 36 24.54 17.89 0.64
CA ALA A 36 24.92 18.62 -0.56
C ALA A 36 24.13 18.13 -1.81
N ALA A 37 23.83 16.83 -1.89
CA ALA A 37 22.97 16.29 -2.96
C ALA A 37 21.52 16.74 -2.77
N MET A 38 21.02 16.68 -1.54
CA MET A 38 19.64 17.09 -1.23
C MET A 38 19.40 18.58 -1.44
N ASN A 39 20.37 19.43 -1.10
CA ASN A 39 20.26 20.88 -1.32
C ASN A 39 20.17 21.31 -2.79
N ARG A 40 20.37 20.39 -3.74
CA ARG A 40 20.16 20.67 -5.17
C ARG A 40 18.70 20.59 -5.59
N TYR A 41 17.83 20.04 -4.75
CA TYR A 41 16.38 20.03 -4.96
C TYR A 41 15.76 21.22 -4.24
N ASN A 42 15.04 22.05 -4.98
CA ASN A 42 14.45 23.28 -4.44
C ASN A 42 13.07 23.01 -3.80
N VAL A 43 12.43 21.91 -4.16
CA VAL A 43 11.07 21.58 -3.71
C VAL A 43 11.03 20.12 -3.30
N PHE A 44 10.48 19.88 -2.12
CA PHE A 44 10.18 18.55 -1.59
C PHE A 44 8.69 18.41 -1.40
N VAL A 45 8.12 17.37 -1.99
CA VAL A 45 6.70 17.03 -1.82
C VAL A 45 6.61 15.67 -1.14
N ARG A 46 5.93 15.61 0.00
CA ARG A 46 5.61 14.36 0.66
C ARG A 46 4.28 13.86 0.10
N VAL A 47 4.29 12.65 -0.45
CA VAL A 47 3.07 11.98 -0.91
C VAL A 47 2.67 10.98 0.17
N ASN A 48 1.53 11.21 0.80
CA ASN A 48 0.95 10.28 1.78
C ASN A 48 0.07 9.24 1.06
N TYR A 49 -0.38 8.25 1.80
CA TYR A 49 -1.41 7.34 1.30
C TYR A 49 -2.72 8.11 1.05
N MET A 50 -3.47 7.65 0.06
CA MET A 50 -4.85 8.09 -0.14
C MET A 50 -5.70 7.69 1.05
N GLU A 51 -6.77 8.43 1.29
CA GLU A 51 -7.81 7.99 2.23
C GLU A 51 -8.43 6.67 1.73
N ALA A 52 -8.79 5.79 2.66
CA ALA A 52 -9.27 4.44 2.31
C ALA A 52 -10.45 4.44 1.31
N PRO A 53 -11.45 5.35 1.42
CA PRO A 53 -12.52 5.44 0.42
C PRO A 53 -12.04 5.82 -0.98
N GLU A 54 -11.06 6.73 -1.08
CA GLU A 54 -10.49 7.14 -2.37
C GLU A 54 -9.69 6.00 -3.01
N GLU A 55 -8.92 5.27 -2.19
CA GLU A 55 -8.17 4.10 -2.63
C GLU A 55 -9.12 2.99 -3.12
N MET A 56 -10.23 2.75 -2.42
CA MET A 56 -11.25 1.78 -2.87
C MET A 56 -11.99 2.24 -4.13
N ALA A 57 -12.23 3.52 -4.32
CA ALA A 57 -12.78 4.05 -5.57
C ALA A 57 -11.82 3.77 -6.75
N LEU A 58 -10.51 3.88 -6.52
CA LEU A 58 -9.50 3.49 -7.51
C LEU A 58 -9.56 1.98 -7.83
N VAL A 59 -9.68 1.13 -6.80
CA VAL A 59 -9.83 -0.32 -6.98
C VAL A 59 -11.07 -0.65 -7.83
N ARG A 60 -12.23 -0.10 -7.50
CA ARG A 60 -13.49 -0.32 -8.24
C ARG A 60 -13.40 0.15 -9.69
N LYS A 61 -12.69 1.24 -9.94
CA LYS A 61 -12.47 1.73 -11.30
C LYS A 61 -11.67 0.74 -12.17
N HIS A 62 -10.70 0.04 -11.57
CA HIS A 62 -9.84 -0.92 -12.27
C HIS A 62 -10.38 -2.34 -12.25
N VAL A 63 -11.27 -2.66 -11.31
CA VAL A 63 -11.89 -3.97 -11.13
C VAL A 63 -13.41 -3.76 -11.09
N PRO A 64 -14.05 -3.45 -12.23
CA PRO A 64 -15.47 -3.08 -12.28
C PRO A 64 -16.40 -4.24 -11.90
N ASP A 65 -15.95 -5.47 -12.06
CA ASP A 65 -16.72 -6.68 -11.75
C ASP A 65 -16.64 -7.10 -10.27
N LEU A 66 -15.90 -6.36 -9.43
CA LEU A 66 -15.84 -6.60 -7.98
C LEU A 66 -17.21 -6.31 -7.35
N SER A 67 -17.78 -7.27 -6.63
CA SER A 67 -19.08 -7.08 -5.96
C SER A 67 -19.04 -5.99 -4.90
N ASP A 68 -20.18 -5.34 -4.67
CA ASP A 68 -20.31 -4.32 -3.62
C ASP A 68 -20.00 -4.89 -2.24
N ALA A 69 -20.49 -6.10 -1.94
CA ALA A 69 -20.24 -6.78 -0.68
C ALA A 69 -18.73 -7.00 -0.42
N ALA A 70 -17.99 -7.49 -1.42
CA ALA A 70 -16.55 -7.65 -1.29
C ALA A 70 -15.82 -6.31 -1.15
N SER A 71 -16.24 -5.31 -1.92
CA SER A 71 -15.68 -3.96 -1.87
C SER A 71 -15.86 -3.30 -0.49
N ASP A 72 -17.02 -3.46 0.14
CA ASP A 72 -17.31 -2.88 1.45
C ASP A 72 -16.45 -3.53 2.55
N ILE A 73 -16.25 -4.85 2.48
CA ILE A 73 -15.36 -5.56 3.41
C ILE A 73 -13.90 -5.12 3.18
N MET A 74 -13.47 -5.00 1.93
CA MET A 74 -12.12 -4.53 1.61
C MET A 74 -11.89 -3.09 2.11
N LEU A 75 -12.90 -2.21 2.02
CA LEU A 75 -12.84 -0.86 2.57
C LEU A 75 -12.70 -0.88 4.09
N ALA A 76 -13.51 -1.71 4.77
CA ALA A 76 -13.44 -1.86 6.23
C ALA A 76 -12.07 -2.41 6.66
N PHE A 77 -11.54 -3.42 5.94
CA PHE A 77 -10.21 -3.96 6.17
C PHE A 77 -9.13 -2.88 6.01
N LEU A 78 -9.12 -2.17 4.88
CA LEU A 78 -8.14 -1.12 4.59
C LEU A 78 -8.18 -0.01 5.65
N THR A 79 -9.37 0.43 6.06
CA THR A 79 -9.55 1.47 7.08
C THR A 79 -8.93 1.07 8.40
N ASN A 80 -9.19 -0.16 8.87
CA ASN A 80 -8.64 -0.66 10.12
C ASN A 80 -7.11 -0.89 10.00
N TYR A 81 -6.64 -1.37 8.85
CA TYR A 81 -5.22 -1.56 8.61
C TYR A 81 -4.45 -0.23 8.66
N ARG A 82 -4.97 0.81 7.96
CA ARG A 82 -4.36 2.15 7.97
C ARG A 82 -4.33 2.76 9.37
N LYS A 83 -5.36 2.53 10.17
CA LYS A 83 -5.39 2.94 11.57
C LYS A 83 -4.31 2.22 12.38
N GLY A 84 -4.26 0.89 12.33
CA GLY A 84 -3.23 0.12 13.04
C GLY A 84 -1.80 0.50 12.63
N PHE A 85 -1.60 0.81 11.34
CA PHE A 85 -0.31 1.31 10.85
C PHE A 85 0.02 2.71 11.40
N ALA A 86 -0.95 3.63 11.43
CA ALA A 86 -0.77 4.97 11.98
C ALA A 86 -0.51 4.96 13.49
N ASP A 87 -1.14 4.04 14.21
CA ASP A 87 -0.99 3.86 15.67
C ASP A 87 0.30 3.08 16.02
N GLY A 88 1.02 2.56 15.04
CA GLY A 88 2.27 1.80 15.22
C GLY A 88 2.08 0.35 15.66
N GLU A 89 0.85 -0.16 15.63
CA GLU A 89 0.52 -1.56 15.92
C GLU A 89 0.93 -2.49 14.77
N ILE A 90 0.99 -1.94 13.56
CA ILE A 90 1.41 -2.61 12.33
C ILE A 90 2.61 -1.83 11.79
N THR A 91 3.67 -2.53 11.43
CA THR A 91 4.91 -1.92 10.94
C THR A 91 5.05 -2.04 9.42
N THR A 92 4.45 -3.05 8.81
CA THR A 92 4.50 -3.26 7.36
C THR A 92 3.43 -2.41 6.66
N PRO A 93 3.79 -1.53 5.72
CA PRO A 93 2.80 -0.80 4.94
C PRO A 93 2.21 -1.68 3.83
N ILE A 94 0.90 -1.58 3.58
CA ILE A 94 0.30 -2.08 2.35
C ILE A 94 0.10 -0.93 1.36
N SER A 95 0.35 -1.21 0.09
CA SER A 95 0.26 -0.22 -0.99
C SER A 95 -1.08 -0.33 -1.72
N PRO A 96 -1.49 0.70 -2.48
CA PRO A 96 -2.64 0.60 -3.37
C PRO A 96 -2.55 -0.57 -4.36
N ARG A 97 -1.34 -0.99 -4.72
CA ARG A 97 -1.11 -2.17 -5.57
C ARG A 97 -1.58 -3.46 -4.89
N ASN A 98 -1.34 -3.61 -3.58
CA ASN A 98 -1.82 -4.77 -2.84
C ASN A 98 -3.35 -4.84 -2.87
N MET A 99 -4.03 -3.69 -2.70
CA MET A 99 -5.49 -3.61 -2.76
C MET A 99 -6.04 -3.88 -4.16
N LEU A 100 -5.39 -3.37 -5.21
CA LEU A 100 -5.75 -3.71 -6.60
C LEU A 100 -5.58 -5.20 -6.89
N THR A 101 -4.48 -5.79 -6.42
CA THR A 101 -4.24 -7.24 -6.59
C THR A 101 -5.27 -8.06 -5.84
N LEU A 102 -5.61 -7.66 -4.60
CA LEU A 102 -6.64 -8.32 -3.81
C LEU A 102 -8.01 -8.22 -4.49
N GLY A 103 -8.41 -7.04 -4.95
CA GLY A 103 -9.67 -6.84 -5.67
C GLY A 103 -9.75 -7.68 -6.96
N SER A 104 -8.66 -7.72 -7.73
CA SER A 104 -8.58 -8.55 -8.94
C SER A 104 -8.69 -10.04 -8.63
N TYR A 105 -8.04 -10.49 -7.55
CA TYR A 105 -8.14 -11.87 -7.09
C TYR A 105 -9.58 -12.22 -6.69
N VAL A 106 -10.20 -11.38 -5.86
CA VAL A 106 -11.57 -11.60 -5.38
C VAL A 106 -12.55 -11.65 -6.54
N SER A 107 -12.52 -10.66 -7.42
CA SER A 107 -13.39 -10.60 -8.61
C SER A 107 -13.26 -11.83 -9.50
N ALA A 108 -12.04 -12.36 -9.67
CA ALA A 108 -11.81 -13.55 -10.48
C ALA A 108 -12.41 -14.84 -9.90
N PHE A 109 -12.57 -14.91 -8.57
CA PHE A 109 -12.97 -16.13 -7.88
C PHE A 109 -14.34 -16.06 -7.21
N GLU A 110 -14.87 -14.88 -6.89
CA GLU A 110 -16.12 -14.73 -6.13
C GLU A 110 -17.33 -15.39 -6.80
N GLY A 111 -17.40 -15.37 -8.11
CA GLY A 111 -18.47 -16.06 -8.86
C GLY A 111 -18.42 -17.60 -8.77
N ARG A 112 -17.30 -18.18 -8.34
CA ARG A 112 -17.11 -19.64 -8.24
C ARG A 112 -17.21 -20.17 -6.82
N ILE A 113 -16.71 -19.42 -5.86
CA ILE A 113 -16.57 -19.88 -4.44
C ILE A 113 -17.28 -18.96 -3.44
N GLY A 114 -17.97 -17.94 -3.93
CA GLY A 114 -18.57 -16.90 -3.11
C GLY A 114 -17.55 -15.84 -2.67
N TYR A 115 -18.04 -14.60 -2.43
CA TYR A 115 -17.17 -13.46 -2.12
C TYR A 115 -16.41 -13.65 -0.78
N ALA A 116 -17.04 -14.25 0.25
CA ALA A 116 -16.39 -14.46 1.55
C ALA A 116 -15.18 -15.39 1.42
N SER A 117 -15.33 -16.56 0.76
CA SER A 117 -14.23 -17.49 0.53
C SER A 117 -13.16 -16.90 -0.41
N ALA A 118 -13.56 -16.09 -1.39
CA ALA A 118 -12.62 -15.42 -2.29
C ALA A 118 -11.79 -14.37 -1.55
N LEU A 119 -12.42 -13.60 -0.65
CA LEU A 119 -11.74 -12.64 0.22
C LEU A 119 -10.75 -13.30 1.17
N GLU A 120 -11.18 -14.35 1.89
CA GLU A 120 -10.32 -15.09 2.80
C GLU A 120 -9.06 -15.61 2.08
N ARG A 121 -9.25 -16.27 0.94
CA ARG A 121 -8.12 -16.78 0.13
C ARG A 121 -7.26 -15.65 -0.43
N GLY A 122 -7.89 -14.57 -0.89
CA GLY A 122 -7.19 -13.39 -1.39
C GLY A 122 -6.34 -12.72 -0.31
N LEU A 123 -6.88 -12.52 0.89
CA LEU A 123 -6.13 -12.00 2.04
C LEU A 123 -4.94 -12.91 2.38
N ASN A 124 -5.15 -14.21 2.43
CA ASN A 124 -4.07 -15.17 2.69
C ASN A 124 -2.98 -15.14 1.62
N THR A 125 -3.35 -14.97 0.35
CA THR A 125 -2.40 -15.05 -0.78
C THR A 125 -1.71 -13.71 -1.06
N VAL A 126 -2.44 -12.59 -0.93
CA VAL A 126 -1.93 -11.26 -1.34
C VAL A 126 -1.39 -10.46 -0.16
N ILE A 127 -2.10 -10.49 0.97
CA ILE A 127 -1.75 -9.64 2.12
C ILE A 127 -0.83 -10.39 3.08
N PHE A 128 -1.25 -11.53 3.62
CA PHE A 128 -0.48 -12.24 4.65
C PHE A 128 0.88 -12.74 4.18
N GLN A 129 1.07 -12.96 2.87
CA GLN A 129 2.39 -13.32 2.31
C GLN A 129 3.32 -12.11 2.13
N SER A 130 2.80 -10.89 2.26
CA SER A 130 3.56 -9.65 2.03
C SER A 130 3.83 -8.83 3.28
N ILE A 131 3.33 -9.24 4.43
CA ILE A 131 3.53 -8.55 5.72
C ILE A 131 4.56 -9.30 6.58
N ASP A 132 5.12 -8.58 7.56
CA ASP A 132 6.01 -9.16 8.55
C ASP A 132 5.27 -10.15 9.47
N ASP A 133 5.94 -11.21 9.89
CA ASP A 133 5.36 -12.23 10.78
C ASP A 133 4.87 -11.63 12.12
N ASN A 134 5.52 -10.56 12.60
CA ASN A 134 5.11 -9.87 13.81
C ASN A 134 3.78 -9.13 13.66
N ASP A 135 3.46 -8.65 12.45
CA ASP A 135 2.21 -7.96 12.16
C ASP A 135 1.04 -8.93 11.91
N ALA A 136 1.35 -10.17 11.53
CA ALA A 136 0.35 -11.16 11.11
C ALA A 136 -0.77 -11.38 12.12
N PRO A 137 -0.54 -11.49 13.46
CA PRO A 137 -1.61 -11.66 14.43
C PRO A 137 -2.59 -10.48 14.46
N VAL A 138 -2.08 -9.25 14.41
CA VAL A 138 -2.90 -8.03 14.43
C VAL A 138 -3.72 -7.94 13.16
N VAL A 139 -3.08 -8.15 11.99
CA VAL A 139 -3.74 -8.09 10.69
C VAL A 139 -4.79 -9.20 10.54
N ARG A 140 -4.52 -10.40 11.08
CA ARG A 140 -5.50 -11.50 11.11
C ARG A 140 -6.70 -11.11 11.96
N GLY A 141 -6.50 -10.53 13.13
CA GLY A 141 -7.58 -10.04 13.98
C GLY A 141 -8.40 -8.91 13.30
N ILE A 142 -7.81 -8.10 12.44
CA ILE A 142 -8.55 -7.14 11.61
C ILE A 142 -9.39 -7.87 10.56
N ALA A 143 -8.80 -8.82 9.83
CA ALA A 143 -9.49 -9.60 8.82
C ALA A 143 -10.71 -10.34 9.41
N ASP A 144 -10.52 -11.04 10.54
CA ASP A 144 -11.57 -11.83 11.20
C ASP A 144 -12.76 -10.97 11.70
N ARG A 145 -12.54 -9.70 11.98
CA ARG A 145 -13.61 -8.77 12.38
C ARG A 145 -14.42 -8.23 11.23
N VAL A 146 -13.88 -8.21 10.03
CA VAL A 146 -14.53 -7.60 8.86
C VAL A 146 -15.05 -8.64 7.86
N THR A 147 -14.50 -9.84 7.87
CA THR A 147 -14.98 -10.95 7.04
C THR A 147 -16.15 -11.67 7.73
N PRO A 148 -17.20 -12.04 6.99
CA PRO A 148 -18.36 -12.75 7.55
C PRO A 148 -18.05 -14.16 7.98
#